data_b8476070e1f3ae2ecbc546da1edcde61
#
_entry.id   b8476070e1f3ae2ecbc546da1edcde61
#
_cell.length_a   1.000
_cell.length_b   1.000
_cell.length_c   1.000
_cell.angle_alpha   90.00
_cell.angle_beta   90.00
_cell.angle_gamma   90.00
#
_symmetry.space_group_name_H-M   'P 1'
#
loop_
_entity.id
_entity.type
_entity.pdbx_description
1 polymer ?
#
loop_
_entity_poly.entity_id
_entity_poly.type
_entity_poly.pdbx_seq_one_letter_code
_entity_poly.pdbx_strand_id
1 'polypeptide(L)'
;MRQALVIGSGMAGLFAARVLTDHFEQVTILDRDVLSGGAEARAGVPQGRHVHGLLLRGLRILEQLFPGISAELETAGAERIDWIKDLEFHTVYGVLPRFASEYQALTCSRPLLEGTIRRRLAAHPRIRFLALREAVGLLSVSDEQCVTGVRVRVRDPEAHTLGAEDALTADLVVDASGRDSHILDWLAALGYEQPPTETIDGKLGYATRQYRRQQS
;
A
#
# COMPACT_ATOMS: atom_id res chain seq x y z
N MET A 1 -9.42 24.03 8.52
CA MET A 1 -8.88 23.25 7.39
C MET A 1 -8.91 21.78 7.80
N ARG A 2 -9.76 20.96 7.14
CA ARG A 2 -9.87 19.53 7.50
C ARG A 2 -8.66 18.75 6.99
N GLN A 3 -8.02 18.03 7.89
CA GLN A 3 -6.78 17.29 7.61
C GLN A 3 -6.94 15.81 7.90
N ALA A 4 -6.44 14.97 7.02
CA ALA A 4 -6.31 13.53 7.24
C ALA A 4 -4.84 13.11 7.25
N LEU A 5 -4.53 12.10 8.05
CA LEU A 5 -3.22 11.51 8.16
C LEU A 5 -3.31 10.01 7.88
N VAL A 6 -2.43 9.51 7.03
CA VAL A 6 -2.34 8.10 6.67
C VAL A 6 -0.98 7.56 7.10
N ILE A 7 -0.97 6.52 7.92
CA ILE A 7 0.24 5.84 8.37
C ILE A 7 0.55 4.70 7.40
N GLY A 8 1.66 4.80 6.69
CA GLY A 8 2.11 3.83 5.68
C GLY A 8 1.73 4.20 4.25
N SER A 9 2.70 4.10 3.36
CA SER A 9 2.56 4.39 1.93
C SER A 9 2.59 3.11 1.06
N GLY A 10 2.16 1.98 1.60
CA GLY A 10 1.84 0.79 0.84
C GLY A 10 0.54 0.97 0.04
N MET A 11 0.12 -0.07 -0.70
CA MET A 11 -1.09 0.02 -1.54
C MET A 11 -2.30 0.53 -0.76
N ALA A 12 -2.56 -0.01 0.43
CA ALA A 12 -3.71 0.41 1.25
C ALA A 12 -3.65 1.90 1.57
N GLY A 13 -2.50 2.41 2.02
CA GLY A 13 -2.33 3.82 2.34
C GLY A 13 -2.43 4.73 1.13
N LEU A 14 -1.84 4.35 -0.01
CA LEU A 14 -1.94 5.13 -1.25
C LEU A 14 -3.38 5.24 -1.75
N PHE A 15 -4.15 4.14 -1.70
CA PHE A 15 -5.57 4.16 -2.09
C PHE A 15 -6.42 4.96 -1.09
N ALA A 16 -6.21 4.77 0.21
CA ALA A 16 -6.87 5.56 1.23
C ALA A 16 -6.61 7.05 1.03
N ALA A 17 -5.35 7.44 0.83
CA ALA A 17 -4.99 8.83 0.60
C ALA A 17 -5.69 9.40 -0.64
N ARG A 18 -5.77 8.65 -1.75
CA ARG A 18 -6.51 9.10 -2.95
C ARG A 18 -7.98 9.39 -2.65
N VAL A 19 -8.65 8.48 -1.96
CA VAL A 19 -10.07 8.66 -1.59
C VAL A 19 -10.24 9.85 -0.65
N LEU A 20 -9.35 10.00 0.32
CA LEU A 20 -9.40 11.08 1.29
C LEU A 20 -9.23 12.48 0.66
N THR A 21 -8.58 12.59 -0.50
CA THR A 21 -8.49 13.89 -1.20
C THR A 21 -9.86 14.46 -1.63
N ASP A 22 -10.87 13.62 -1.74
CA ASP A 22 -12.23 14.06 -2.10
C ASP A 22 -12.98 14.64 -0.88
N HIS A 23 -12.49 14.39 0.35
CA HIS A 23 -13.16 14.75 1.61
C HIS A 23 -12.35 15.69 2.51
N PHE A 24 -11.05 15.79 2.32
CA PHE A 24 -10.13 16.58 3.14
C PHE A 24 -9.36 17.59 2.29
N GLU A 25 -9.07 18.74 2.89
CA GLU A 25 -8.31 19.81 2.23
C GLU A 25 -6.82 19.47 2.14
N GLN A 26 -6.32 18.67 3.10
CA GLN A 26 -4.97 18.15 3.11
C GLN A 26 -4.94 16.72 3.61
N VAL A 27 -4.17 15.87 2.91
CA VAL A 27 -3.89 14.48 3.28
C VAL A 27 -2.39 14.30 3.41
N THR A 28 -1.92 13.96 4.59
CA THR A 28 -0.51 13.67 4.87
C THR A 28 -0.30 12.17 4.94
N ILE A 29 0.60 11.64 4.12
CA ILE A 29 1.01 10.24 4.15
C ILE A 29 2.38 10.18 4.81
N LEU A 30 2.50 9.46 5.91
CA LEU A 30 3.79 9.22 6.54
C LEU A 30 4.25 7.78 6.35
N ASP A 31 5.55 7.60 6.15
CA ASP A 31 6.17 6.29 6.00
C ASP A 31 7.55 6.26 6.65
N ARG A 32 7.86 5.14 7.28
CA ARG A 32 9.16 4.90 7.92
C ARG A 32 10.31 4.68 6.92
N ASP A 33 9.98 4.34 5.67
CA ASP A 33 10.95 4.08 4.62
C ASP A 33 11.33 5.37 3.87
N VAL A 34 12.46 5.32 3.17
CA VAL A 34 12.79 6.30 2.14
C VAL A 34 11.81 6.12 0.99
N LEU A 35 11.19 7.20 0.56
CA LEU A 35 10.26 7.20 -0.56
C LEU A 35 10.97 7.72 -1.82
N SER A 36 11.57 6.81 -2.58
CA SER A 36 12.13 7.14 -3.89
C SER A 36 10.98 7.42 -4.89
N GLY A 37 11.25 8.26 -5.88
CA GLY A 37 10.32 8.50 -7.00
C GLY A 37 10.26 7.35 -8.01
N GLY A 38 11.07 6.31 -7.86
CA GLY A 38 11.22 5.20 -8.79
C GLY A 38 10.43 3.94 -8.42
N ALA A 39 10.63 2.90 -9.24
CA ALA A 39 10.07 1.56 -9.08
C ALA A 39 11.02 0.65 -8.27
N GLU A 40 11.52 1.14 -7.14
CA GLU A 40 12.48 0.42 -6.32
C GLU A 40 11.77 -0.37 -5.22
N ALA A 41 12.32 -1.57 -4.91
CA ALA A 41 11.81 -2.37 -3.80
C ALA A 41 12.13 -1.69 -2.47
N ARG A 42 11.16 -1.68 -1.54
CA ARG A 42 11.30 -1.08 -0.21
C ARG A 42 11.37 -2.16 0.87
N ALA A 43 12.06 -1.88 1.96
CA ALA A 43 12.20 -2.81 3.07
C ALA A 43 10.85 -3.15 3.73
N GLY A 44 9.95 -2.18 3.85
CA GLY A 44 8.60 -2.37 4.40
C GLY A 44 7.63 -3.14 3.50
N VAL A 45 8.05 -3.56 2.27
CA VAL A 45 7.22 -4.31 1.32
C VAL A 45 7.91 -5.61 0.90
N PRO A 46 8.06 -6.60 1.79
CA PRO A 46 8.81 -7.83 1.50
C PRO A 46 8.22 -8.63 0.34
N GLN A 47 6.92 -8.57 0.14
CA GLN A 47 6.22 -9.19 -0.99
C GLN A 47 6.55 -8.56 -2.36
N GLY A 48 7.21 -7.41 -2.40
CA GLY A 48 7.59 -6.72 -3.64
C GLY A 48 8.50 -7.55 -4.57
N ARG A 49 9.10 -8.63 -4.08
CA ARG A 49 9.96 -9.55 -4.84
C ARG A 49 9.19 -10.70 -5.50
N HIS A 50 7.91 -10.86 -5.20
CA HIS A 50 7.06 -11.90 -5.78
C HIS A 50 6.29 -11.38 -7.01
N VAL A 51 5.72 -12.31 -7.76
CA VAL A 51 4.83 -11.99 -8.88
C VAL A 51 3.61 -11.24 -8.36
N HIS A 52 3.25 -10.17 -9.05
CA HIS A 52 2.05 -9.40 -8.77
C HIS A 52 1.21 -9.28 -10.04
N GLY A 53 -0.10 -9.37 -9.86
CA GLY A 53 -1.07 -9.14 -10.91
C GLY A 53 -2.30 -8.44 -10.34
N LEU A 54 -2.79 -7.46 -11.08
CA LEU A 54 -4.08 -6.82 -10.82
C LEU A 54 -5.15 -7.59 -11.57
N LEU A 55 -5.97 -8.33 -10.82
CA LEU A 55 -7.15 -9.00 -11.36
C LEU A 55 -8.21 -7.96 -11.77
N LEU A 56 -9.15 -8.37 -12.59
CA LEU A 56 -10.16 -7.51 -13.23
C LEU A 56 -10.82 -6.49 -12.29
N ARG A 57 -11.24 -6.92 -11.09
CA ARG A 57 -11.88 -6.00 -10.12
C ARG A 57 -10.91 -4.96 -9.60
N GLY A 58 -9.69 -5.37 -9.23
CA GLY A 58 -8.64 -4.47 -8.75
C GLY A 58 -8.23 -3.47 -9.84
N LEU A 59 -8.10 -3.94 -11.07
CA LEU A 59 -7.76 -3.10 -12.23
C LEU A 59 -8.84 -2.03 -12.49
N ARG A 60 -10.12 -2.40 -12.42
CA ARG A 60 -11.24 -1.44 -12.58
C ARG A 60 -11.25 -0.38 -11.48
N ILE A 61 -11.04 -0.76 -10.21
CA ILE A 61 -10.95 0.18 -9.10
C ILE A 61 -9.75 1.12 -9.27
N LEU A 62 -8.61 0.57 -9.67
CA LEU A 62 -7.41 1.34 -9.92
C LEU A 62 -7.65 2.40 -11.00
N GLU A 63 -8.27 2.02 -12.12
CA GLU A 63 -8.58 2.92 -13.22
C GLU A 63 -9.62 4.00 -12.83
N GLN A 64 -10.60 3.65 -11.99
CA GLN A 64 -11.57 4.62 -11.46
C GLN A 64 -10.90 5.68 -10.57
N LEU A 65 -9.97 5.27 -9.70
CA LEU A 65 -9.28 6.17 -8.79
C LEU A 65 -8.16 6.97 -9.47
N PHE A 66 -7.56 6.40 -10.52
CA PHE A 66 -6.43 6.97 -11.25
C PHE A 66 -6.65 6.81 -12.77
N PRO A 67 -7.54 7.60 -13.39
CA PRO A 67 -7.85 7.46 -14.81
C PRO A 67 -6.60 7.46 -15.70
N GLY A 68 -6.52 6.49 -16.64
CA GLY A 68 -5.40 6.32 -17.56
C GLY A 68 -4.16 5.65 -16.99
N ILE A 69 -4.20 5.15 -15.74
CA ILE A 69 -3.04 4.53 -15.10
C ILE A 69 -2.67 3.18 -15.75
N SER A 70 -3.65 2.46 -16.30
CA SER A 70 -3.38 1.19 -16.98
C SER A 70 -2.46 1.40 -18.17
N ALA A 71 -2.74 2.39 -19.01
CA ALA A 71 -1.92 2.74 -20.16
C ALA A 71 -0.51 3.22 -19.76
N GLU A 72 -0.42 3.97 -18.66
CA GLU A 72 0.88 4.40 -18.10
C GLU A 72 1.71 3.21 -17.62
N LEU A 73 1.09 2.26 -16.93
CA LEU A 73 1.76 1.04 -16.47
C LEU A 73 2.20 0.15 -17.64
N GLU A 74 1.36 -0.01 -18.67
CA GLU A 74 1.71 -0.74 -19.90
C GLU A 74 2.90 -0.11 -20.63
N THR A 75 2.91 1.21 -20.76
CA THR A 75 4.05 1.96 -21.31
C THR A 75 5.32 1.76 -20.48
N ALA A 76 5.20 1.58 -19.17
CA ALA A 76 6.30 1.32 -18.25
C ALA A 76 6.69 -0.17 -18.15
N GLY A 77 6.09 -1.05 -18.96
CA GLY A 77 6.45 -2.46 -19.07
C GLY A 77 5.53 -3.43 -18.32
N ALA A 78 4.35 -2.99 -17.89
CA ALA A 78 3.31 -3.91 -17.44
C ALA A 78 2.68 -4.64 -18.63
N GLU A 79 2.33 -5.90 -18.45
CA GLU A 79 1.70 -6.71 -19.49
C GLU A 79 0.23 -6.96 -19.17
N ARG A 80 -0.64 -6.70 -20.15
CA ARG A 80 -2.05 -7.08 -20.09
C ARG A 80 -2.18 -8.52 -20.56
N ILE A 81 -2.83 -9.33 -19.76
CA ILE A 81 -3.05 -10.74 -20.04
C ILE A 81 -4.53 -11.09 -19.91
N ASP A 82 -4.98 -12.05 -20.72
CA ASP A 82 -6.22 -12.78 -20.49
C ASP A 82 -5.92 -13.92 -19.51
N TRP A 83 -6.47 -13.82 -18.29
CA TRP A 83 -6.15 -14.73 -17.17
C TRP A 83 -6.42 -16.21 -17.49
N ILE A 84 -7.37 -16.51 -18.36
CA ILE A 84 -7.70 -17.89 -18.72
C ILE A 84 -6.96 -18.36 -19.98
N LYS A 85 -6.76 -17.47 -20.94
CA LYS A 85 -6.10 -17.80 -22.20
C LYS A 85 -4.58 -17.87 -22.08
N ASP A 86 -3.98 -16.88 -21.39
CA ASP A 86 -2.54 -16.66 -21.44
C ASP A 86 -1.78 -17.37 -20.31
N LEU A 87 -2.49 -17.83 -19.26
CA LEU A 87 -1.90 -18.58 -18.17
C LEU A 87 -2.13 -20.10 -18.38
N GLU A 88 -1.12 -20.88 -18.03
CA GLU A 88 -1.20 -22.33 -18.03
C GLU A 88 -1.15 -22.85 -16.58
N PHE A 89 -2.24 -23.48 -16.17
CA PHE A 89 -2.36 -24.02 -14.83
C PHE A 89 -2.17 -25.53 -14.85
N HIS A 90 -1.10 -25.98 -14.20
CA HIS A 90 -0.83 -27.38 -13.94
C HIS A 90 -1.34 -27.77 -12.58
N THR A 91 -2.18 -28.76 -12.51
CA THR A 91 -2.75 -29.31 -11.27
C THR A 91 -2.40 -30.79 -11.13
N VAL A 92 -2.68 -31.36 -9.97
CA VAL A 92 -2.54 -32.82 -9.76
C VAL A 92 -3.46 -33.65 -10.64
N TYR A 93 -4.49 -33.02 -11.24
CA TYR A 93 -5.45 -33.66 -12.14
C TYR A 93 -5.18 -33.39 -13.64
N GLY A 94 -4.11 -32.66 -13.95
CA GLY A 94 -3.72 -32.29 -15.30
C GLY A 94 -3.70 -30.79 -15.54
N VAL A 95 -3.57 -30.39 -16.81
CA VAL A 95 -3.55 -29.00 -17.25
C VAL A 95 -4.98 -28.51 -17.47
N LEU A 96 -5.33 -27.36 -16.90
CA LEU A 96 -6.63 -26.75 -17.11
C LEU A 96 -6.79 -26.26 -18.57
N PRO A 97 -8.00 -26.37 -19.16
CA PRO A 97 -8.25 -25.88 -20.51
C PRO A 97 -8.11 -24.37 -20.58
N ARG A 98 -7.53 -23.89 -21.69
CA ARG A 98 -7.36 -22.47 -21.98
C ARG A 98 -8.31 -22.03 -23.09
N PHE A 99 -8.99 -20.91 -22.89
CA PHE A 99 -9.88 -20.30 -23.88
C PHE A 99 -9.90 -18.77 -23.72
N ALA A 100 -10.26 -18.05 -24.78
CA ALA A 100 -10.36 -16.60 -24.74
C ALA A 100 -11.46 -16.15 -23.75
N SER A 101 -11.14 -15.17 -22.90
CA SER A 101 -12.07 -14.69 -21.89
C SER A 101 -12.02 -13.16 -21.73
N GLU A 102 -12.99 -12.62 -21.00
CA GLU A 102 -13.01 -11.19 -20.62
C GLU A 102 -12.25 -10.93 -19.29
N TYR A 103 -11.66 -11.95 -18.68
CA TYR A 103 -10.94 -11.82 -17.41
C TYR A 103 -9.54 -11.25 -17.60
N GLN A 104 -9.52 -9.98 -17.95
CA GLN A 104 -8.28 -9.23 -18.15
C GLN A 104 -7.59 -8.96 -16.81
N ALA A 105 -6.29 -9.15 -16.77
CA ALA A 105 -5.42 -8.78 -15.68
C ALA A 105 -4.26 -7.92 -16.19
N LEU A 106 -3.69 -7.12 -15.32
CA LEU A 106 -2.47 -6.36 -15.58
C LEU A 106 -1.35 -6.91 -14.68
N THR A 107 -0.30 -7.45 -15.29
CA THR A 107 0.84 -8.00 -14.56
C THR A 107 1.99 -7.00 -14.57
N CYS A 108 2.52 -6.69 -13.42
CA CYS A 108 3.69 -5.81 -13.28
C CYS A 108 4.40 -6.12 -11.95
N SER A 109 5.58 -5.55 -11.77
CA SER A 109 6.21 -5.62 -10.45
C SER A 109 5.48 -4.73 -9.44
N ARG A 110 5.47 -5.15 -8.17
CA ARG A 110 4.90 -4.34 -7.09
C ARG A 110 5.56 -2.95 -6.98
N PRO A 111 6.89 -2.80 -7.09
CA PRO A 111 7.53 -1.50 -7.10
C PRO A 111 7.07 -0.59 -8.24
N LEU A 112 6.86 -1.12 -9.44
CA LEU A 112 6.34 -0.33 -10.57
C LEU A 112 4.94 0.20 -10.27
N LEU A 113 4.04 -0.65 -9.78
CA LEU A 113 2.67 -0.26 -9.44
C LEU A 113 2.65 0.81 -8.35
N GLU A 114 3.31 0.56 -7.22
CA GLU A 114 3.37 1.53 -6.11
C GLU A 114 4.07 2.83 -6.50
N GLY A 115 5.17 2.75 -7.23
CA GLY A 115 5.92 3.91 -7.70
C GLY A 115 5.08 4.80 -8.61
N THR A 116 4.30 4.21 -9.53
CA THR A 116 3.42 4.95 -10.42
C THR A 116 2.29 5.64 -9.65
N ILE A 117 1.62 4.94 -8.73
CA ILE A 117 0.57 5.54 -7.90
C ILE A 117 1.15 6.65 -7.02
N ARG A 118 2.27 6.41 -6.35
CA ARG A 118 2.93 7.39 -5.49
C ARG A 118 3.32 8.65 -6.26
N ARG A 119 3.87 8.53 -7.47
CA ARG A 119 4.22 9.66 -8.34
C ARG A 119 2.98 10.50 -8.68
N ARG A 120 1.86 9.88 -9.02
CA ARG A 120 0.61 10.58 -9.29
C ARG A 120 0.07 11.30 -8.06
N LEU A 121 0.13 10.66 -6.89
CA LEU A 121 -0.28 11.27 -5.64
C LEU A 121 0.66 12.41 -5.22
N ALA A 122 1.96 12.30 -5.44
CA ALA A 122 2.90 13.36 -5.14
C ALA A 122 2.68 14.64 -5.99
N ALA A 123 2.07 14.49 -7.17
CA ALA A 123 1.65 15.62 -7.99
C ALA A 123 0.29 16.22 -7.59
N HIS A 124 -0.44 15.58 -6.66
CA HIS A 124 -1.75 16.06 -6.24
C HIS A 124 -1.62 17.18 -5.19
N PRO A 125 -2.27 18.36 -5.38
CA PRO A 125 -2.03 19.55 -4.54
C PRO A 125 -2.43 19.39 -3.08
N ARG A 126 -3.32 18.43 -2.76
CA ARG A 126 -3.76 18.14 -1.39
C ARG A 126 -2.95 17.05 -0.69
N ILE A 127 -1.96 16.45 -1.36
CA ILE A 127 -1.17 15.35 -0.80
C ILE A 127 0.22 15.83 -0.40
N ARG A 128 0.61 15.45 0.81
CA ARG A 128 1.96 15.63 1.32
C ARG A 128 2.52 14.29 1.79
N PHE A 129 3.72 13.94 1.32
CA PHE A 129 4.46 12.78 1.81
C PHE A 129 5.49 13.20 2.87
N LEU A 130 5.55 12.45 3.96
CA LEU A 130 6.57 12.55 5.00
C LEU A 130 7.31 11.21 5.09
N ALA A 131 8.43 11.12 4.38
CA ALA A 131 9.32 9.96 4.45
C ALA A 131 10.15 10.00 5.74
N LEU A 132 10.69 8.84 6.12
CA LEU A 132 11.51 8.66 7.32
C LEU A 132 10.80 9.17 8.58
N ARG A 133 9.49 8.93 8.67
CA ARG A 133 8.68 9.23 9.84
C ARG A 133 8.02 7.94 10.33
N GLU A 134 8.38 7.54 11.53
CA GLU A 134 7.80 6.38 12.19
C GLU A 134 6.73 6.84 13.17
N ALA A 135 5.51 6.33 13.00
CA ALA A 135 4.43 6.52 13.95
C ALA A 135 4.74 5.68 15.21
N VAL A 136 4.70 6.34 16.38
CA VAL A 136 5.04 5.71 17.67
C VAL A 136 3.88 5.76 18.67
N GLY A 137 2.75 6.32 18.30
CA GLY A 137 1.55 6.38 19.13
C GLY A 137 0.49 7.33 18.58
N LEU A 138 -0.69 7.30 19.16
CA LEU A 138 -1.78 8.21 18.84
C LEU A 138 -1.76 9.43 19.78
N LEU A 139 -2.27 10.54 19.30
CA LEU A 139 -2.65 11.71 20.11
C LEU A 139 -4.14 11.62 20.39
N SER A 140 -4.54 11.94 21.61
CA SER A 140 -5.94 12.01 22.02
C SER A 140 -6.17 13.18 22.97
N VAL A 141 -7.42 13.62 23.05
CA VAL A 141 -7.88 14.53 24.11
C VAL A 141 -8.45 13.66 25.21
N SER A 142 -7.97 13.88 26.44
CA SER A 142 -8.19 12.99 27.60
C SER A 142 -9.65 12.74 27.96
N ASP A 143 -10.56 13.66 27.63
CA ASP A 143 -11.96 13.59 28.05
C ASP A 143 -12.94 13.12 26.96
N GLU A 144 -12.49 13.01 25.69
CA GLU A 144 -13.40 12.78 24.57
C GLU A 144 -13.24 11.42 23.86
N GLN A 145 -12.30 10.57 24.27
CA GLN A 145 -11.97 9.33 23.55
C GLN A 145 -11.82 9.56 22.03
N CYS A 146 -11.23 10.69 21.65
CA CYS A 146 -11.08 11.11 20.29
C CYS A 146 -9.60 11.15 19.91
N VAL A 147 -9.26 10.47 18.82
CA VAL A 147 -7.92 10.55 18.23
C VAL A 147 -7.79 11.86 17.48
N THR A 148 -6.80 12.67 17.83
CA THR A 148 -6.54 14.01 17.27
C THR A 148 -5.25 14.07 16.46
N GLY A 149 -4.57 12.96 16.27
CA GLY A 149 -3.33 12.90 15.51
C GLY A 149 -2.44 11.73 15.88
N VAL A 150 -1.16 11.85 15.54
CA VAL A 150 -0.15 10.80 15.69
C VAL A 150 1.14 11.37 16.26
N ARG A 151 1.75 10.67 17.19
CA ARG A 151 3.13 10.90 17.64
C ARG A 151 4.07 10.24 16.66
N VAL A 152 5.09 10.96 16.22
CA VAL A 152 6.04 10.49 15.21
C VAL A 152 7.46 10.74 15.64
N ARG A 153 8.40 9.93 15.13
CA ARG A 153 9.83 10.17 15.28
C ARG A 153 10.51 10.13 13.91
N VAL A 154 11.53 10.95 13.76
CA VAL A 154 12.41 10.86 12.58
C VAL A 154 13.21 9.58 12.69
N ARG A 155 13.20 8.78 11.65
CA ARG A 155 14.01 7.58 11.55
C ARG A 155 15.31 7.88 10.83
N ASP A 156 16.44 7.53 11.44
CA ASP A 156 17.73 7.49 10.76
C ASP A 156 17.90 6.08 10.18
N PRO A 157 17.90 5.94 8.85
CA PRO A 157 18.01 4.64 8.21
C PRO A 157 19.39 4.01 8.33
N GLU A 158 20.45 4.82 8.52
CA GLU A 158 21.83 4.36 8.63
C GLU A 158 22.17 3.95 10.07
N ALA A 159 21.81 4.80 11.03
CA ALA A 159 22.04 4.53 12.44
C ALA A 159 21.01 3.57 13.06
N HIS A 160 19.91 3.27 12.37
CA HIS A 160 18.77 2.50 12.89
C HIS A 160 18.20 3.05 14.21
N THR A 161 18.29 4.38 14.39
CA THR A 161 17.82 5.09 15.59
C THR A 161 16.62 5.96 15.29
N LEU A 162 15.87 6.26 16.34
CA LEU A 162 14.76 7.21 16.29
C LEU A 162 15.18 8.51 16.96
N GLY A 163 14.94 9.62 16.27
CA GLY A 163 15.16 10.97 16.78
C GLY A 163 14.12 11.41 17.80
N ALA A 164 14.08 12.72 18.06
CA ALA A 164 13.09 13.32 18.94
C ALA A 164 11.65 13.04 18.47
N GLU A 165 10.75 12.96 19.43
CA GLU A 165 9.32 12.81 19.18
C GLU A 165 8.71 14.15 18.77
N ASP A 166 7.82 14.11 17.80
CA ASP A 166 7.05 15.23 17.29
C ASP A 166 5.57 14.82 17.19
N ALA A 167 4.68 15.79 17.08
CA ALA A 167 3.23 15.60 17.02
C ALA A 167 2.66 16.09 15.69
N LEU A 168 1.89 15.25 15.03
CA LEU A 168 1.13 15.60 13.83
C LEU A 168 -0.36 15.52 14.14
N THR A 169 -1.04 16.66 14.09
CA THR A 169 -2.50 16.73 14.34
C THR A 169 -3.28 16.44 13.07
N ALA A 170 -4.44 15.81 13.21
CA ALA A 170 -5.37 15.51 12.10
C ALA A 170 -6.78 15.28 12.64
N ASP A 171 -7.79 15.55 11.80
CA ASP A 171 -9.20 15.26 12.09
C ASP A 171 -9.55 13.78 11.84
N LEU A 172 -8.71 13.09 11.05
CA LEU A 172 -8.83 11.66 10.78
C LEU A 172 -7.44 11.03 10.68
N VAL A 173 -7.26 9.90 11.35
CA VAL A 173 -6.07 9.05 11.22
C VAL A 173 -6.47 7.72 10.62
N VAL A 174 -5.77 7.32 9.56
CA VAL A 174 -5.92 6.01 8.94
C VAL A 174 -4.63 5.22 9.14
N ASP A 175 -4.71 4.10 9.83
CA ASP A 175 -3.58 3.17 9.91
C ASP A 175 -3.59 2.21 8.73
N ALA A 176 -2.58 2.32 7.89
CA ALA A 176 -2.28 1.45 6.78
C ALA A 176 -0.82 0.93 6.85
N SER A 177 -0.27 0.85 8.06
CA SER A 177 1.10 0.41 8.33
C SER A 177 1.34 -1.08 8.06
N GLY A 178 0.26 -1.87 7.89
CA GLY A 178 0.31 -3.25 7.44
C GLY A 178 0.35 -4.27 8.57
N ARG A 179 1.03 -5.40 8.33
CA ARG A 179 1.03 -6.55 9.24
C ARG A 179 1.58 -6.22 10.63
N ASP A 180 2.57 -5.34 10.69
CA ASP A 180 3.25 -4.97 11.93
C ASP A 180 2.62 -3.69 12.55
N SER A 181 1.32 -3.49 12.35
CA SER A 181 0.58 -2.40 12.96
C SER A 181 0.54 -2.53 14.48
N HIS A 182 0.79 -1.41 15.16
CA HIS A 182 0.63 -1.28 16.62
C HIS A 182 -0.67 -0.60 17.00
N ILE A 183 -1.61 -0.46 16.08
CA ILE A 183 -2.85 0.31 16.30
C ILE A 183 -3.67 -0.25 17.46
N LEU A 184 -3.72 -1.56 17.61
CA LEU A 184 -4.48 -2.21 18.69
C LEU A 184 -3.88 -1.88 20.07
N ASP A 185 -2.56 -1.88 20.17
CA ASP A 185 -1.87 -1.52 21.43
C ASP A 185 -2.10 -0.05 21.76
N TRP A 186 -2.04 0.83 20.74
CA TRP A 186 -2.28 2.26 20.93
C TRP A 186 -3.71 2.57 21.33
N LEU A 187 -4.69 1.88 20.74
CA LEU A 187 -6.10 2.02 21.10
C LEU A 187 -6.37 1.51 22.51
N ALA A 188 -5.78 0.37 22.89
CA ALA A 188 -5.87 -0.15 24.26
C ALA A 188 -5.28 0.82 25.29
N ALA A 189 -4.14 1.45 24.98
CA ALA A 189 -3.53 2.46 25.84
C ALA A 189 -4.39 3.72 26.02
N LEU A 190 -5.29 3.99 25.07
CA LEU A 190 -6.29 5.06 25.15
C LEU A 190 -7.62 4.62 25.81
N GLY A 191 -7.71 3.36 26.26
CA GLY A 191 -8.90 2.83 26.93
C GLY A 191 -10.00 2.32 26.00
N TYR A 192 -9.71 2.16 24.69
CA TYR A 192 -10.66 1.54 23.77
C TYR A 192 -10.67 0.02 23.96
N GLU A 193 -11.85 -0.57 23.80
CA GLU A 193 -11.99 -2.02 23.75
C GLU A 193 -11.33 -2.57 22.49
N GLN A 194 -10.55 -3.66 22.64
CA GLN A 194 -9.94 -4.31 21.50
C GLN A 194 -10.98 -5.13 20.74
N PRO A 195 -11.01 -5.05 19.38
CA PRO A 195 -11.89 -5.88 18.60
C PRO A 195 -11.49 -7.35 18.73
N PRO A 196 -12.45 -8.29 18.63
CA PRO A 196 -12.15 -9.72 18.61
C PRO A 196 -11.25 -10.06 17.42
N THR A 197 -10.22 -10.85 17.67
CA THR A 197 -9.26 -11.25 16.65
C THR A 197 -9.41 -12.74 16.33
N GLU A 198 -9.54 -13.06 15.05
CA GLU A 198 -9.52 -14.42 14.54
C GLU A 198 -8.30 -14.60 13.64
N THR A 199 -7.53 -15.68 13.85
CA THR A 199 -6.33 -15.99 13.04
C THR A 199 -6.54 -17.26 12.25
N ILE A 200 -6.45 -17.17 10.93
CA ILE A 200 -6.45 -18.30 10.01
C ILE A 200 -5.04 -18.45 9.45
N ASP A 201 -4.33 -19.47 9.90
CA ASP A 201 -2.97 -19.79 9.40
C ASP A 201 -3.00 -21.05 8.52
N GLY A 202 -3.00 -20.83 7.20
CA GLY A 202 -2.94 -21.92 6.22
C GLY A 202 -1.56 -22.55 6.06
N LYS A 203 -0.53 -22.06 6.74
CA LYS A 203 0.89 -22.50 6.61
C LYS A 203 1.36 -22.54 5.15
N LEU A 204 0.88 -21.59 4.33
CA LEU A 204 1.24 -21.49 2.93
C LEU A 204 2.48 -20.63 2.75
N GLY A 205 3.40 -21.11 1.94
CA GLY A 205 4.59 -20.39 1.51
C GLY A 205 4.64 -20.28 -0.02
N TYR A 206 5.25 -19.20 -0.51
CA TYR A 206 5.46 -18.99 -1.94
C TYR A 206 6.95 -18.89 -2.24
N ALA A 207 7.36 -19.52 -3.33
CA ALA A 207 8.67 -19.30 -3.94
C ALA A 207 8.48 -18.71 -5.34
N THR A 208 9.24 -17.67 -5.64
CA THR A 208 9.19 -17.01 -6.96
C THR A 208 10.57 -17.03 -7.60
N ARG A 209 10.63 -17.42 -8.85
CA ARG A 209 11.82 -17.33 -9.67
C ARG A 209 11.50 -16.63 -10.99
N GLN A 210 12.29 -15.64 -11.33
CA GLN A 210 12.17 -14.92 -12.61
C GLN A 210 13.08 -15.57 -13.66
N TYR A 211 12.55 -15.77 -14.86
CA TYR A 211 13.29 -16.27 -16.01
C TYR A 211 13.23 -15.25 -17.14
N ARG A 212 14.31 -15.13 -17.88
CA ARG A 212 14.28 -14.38 -19.15
C ARG A 212 13.51 -15.20 -20.18
N ARG A 213 12.52 -14.57 -20.82
CA ARG A 213 11.84 -15.18 -21.96
C ARG A 213 12.84 -15.32 -23.10
N GLN A 214 13.02 -16.54 -23.62
CA GLN A 214 13.76 -16.74 -24.85
C GLN A 214 12.91 -16.18 -26.00
N GLN A 215 13.50 -15.31 -26.81
CA GLN A 215 12.87 -14.89 -28.06
C GLN A 215 12.90 -16.09 -28.98
N SER A 216 11.72 -16.62 -29.35
CA SER A 216 11.54 -17.64 -30.36
C SER A 216 11.63 -17.00 -31.72
#